data_18a2a88fdc917e1a4725461d621c38f9
#
_entry.id   18a2a88fdc917e1a4725461d621c38f9
#
_cell.length_a   1.000
_cell.length_b   1.000
_cell.length_c   1.000
_cell.angle_alpha   90.00
_cell.angle_beta   90.00
_cell.angle_gamma   90.00
#
_symmetry.space_group_name_H-M   'P 1'
#
loop_
_entity.id
_entity.type
_entity.pdbx_description
1 polymer ?
#
loop_
_entity_poly.entity_id
_entity_poly.type
_entity_poly.pdbx_seq_one_letter_code
_entity_poly.pdbx_strand_id
1 'polypeptide(L)'
;RRQRQMCIRDRIIIAVDGFSSCGKSTFAKAIARRLGYIFIDTGAMYRAVTLYALEHGAIRSGIVDEDAVVGLLDQITITFRFNPERGASDIYVNGDLAEGKIRTIEVSNCVSQVSAIPAVRRKLVAMQQEMGRRRGVVMDGRDIGTVVFPDAELKIFMTADPRVRACRRYDELRAKGDPVSLEEIERNVRERDKADMGRAISPLRQAEDAIVLDNSCMTVGEQMAWFRKEFEQVTR
;
A
#
# COMPACT_ATOMS: atom_id res chain seq x y z
N ARG A 1 -14.52 12.78 30.14
CA ARG A 1 -13.20 12.17 29.85
C ARG A 1 -12.58 13.00 28.72
N ARG A 2 -11.58 13.84 29.06
CA ARG A 2 -10.85 14.67 28.10
C ARG A 2 -10.12 13.76 27.13
N GLN A 3 -10.57 13.71 25.87
CA GLN A 3 -9.67 13.34 24.77
C GLN A 3 -8.55 14.40 24.76
N ARG A 4 -7.34 14.01 25.18
CA ARG A 4 -6.15 14.82 24.92
C ARG A 4 -6.06 14.97 23.41
N GLN A 5 -6.34 16.15 22.88
CA GLN A 5 -5.89 16.52 21.54
C GLN A 5 -4.36 16.40 21.58
N MET A 6 -3.83 15.34 20.97
CA MET A 6 -2.38 15.20 20.76
C MET A 6 -1.91 16.43 19.99
N CYS A 7 -0.99 17.18 20.57
CA CYS A 7 -0.35 18.28 19.89
C CYS A 7 0.26 17.77 18.57
N ILE A 8 0.37 18.64 17.55
CA ILE A 8 0.96 18.26 16.24
C ILE A 8 2.38 17.71 16.42
N ARG A 9 3.11 18.12 17.47
CA ARG A 9 4.44 17.63 17.84
C ARG A 9 4.47 16.17 18.30
N ASP A 10 3.32 15.63 18.77
CA ASP A 10 3.21 14.27 19.29
C ASP A 10 2.74 13.26 18.21
N ARG A 11 2.48 13.73 16.98
CA ARG A 11 2.06 12.87 15.89
C ARG A 11 3.27 12.18 15.27
N ILE A 12 3.19 10.87 15.09
CA ILE A 12 4.23 10.03 14.51
C ILE A 12 3.89 9.60 13.08
N ILE A 13 4.90 9.06 12.39
CA ILE A 13 4.73 8.34 11.13
C ILE A 13 4.69 6.86 11.45
N ILE A 14 3.69 6.15 10.93
CA ILE A 14 3.56 4.70 11.06
C ILE A 14 3.73 4.08 9.67
N ALA A 15 4.80 3.32 9.51
CA ALA A 15 5.08 2.56 8.30
C ALA A 15 4.57 1.13 8.44
N VAL A 16 3.77 0.66 7.46
CA VAL A 16 3.23 -0.70 7.43
C VAL A 16 3.67 -1.37 6.14
N ASP A 17 4.76 -2.11 6.18
CA ASP A 17 5.28 -2.86 5.05
C ASP A 17 4.89 -4.34 5.12
N GLY A 18 5.04 -5.06 4.04
CA GLY A 18 4.84 -6.51 4.02
C GLY A 18 4.25 -7.05 2.71
N PHE A 19 4.00 -8.33 2.68
CA PHE A 19 3.62 -9.08 1.51
C PHE A 19 2.25 -8.71 0.92
N SER A 20 2.02 -9.09 -0.34
CA SER A 20 0.74 -8.91 -1.01
C SER A 20 -0.36 -9.70 -0.27
N SER A 21 -1.58 -9.15 -0.22
CA SER A 21 -2.77 -9.81 0.36
C SER A 21 -2.66 -10.22 1.84
N CYS A 22 -1.69 -9.70 2.61
CA CYS A 22 -1.61 -9.95 4.05
C CYS A 22 -2.54 -9.05 4.91
N GLY A 23 -3.35 -8.17 4.28
CA GLY A 23 -4.31 -7.34 5.00
C GLY A 23 -3.77 -5.99 5.50
N LYS A 24 -2.61 -5.54 5.01
CA LYS A 24 -1.99 -4.25 5.40
C LYS A 24 -2.94 -3.07 5.35
N SER A 25 -3.62 -2.87 4.23
CA SER A 25 -4.49 -1.71 4.05
C SER A 25 -5.68 -1.72 5.01
N THR A 26 -6.23 -2.90 5.33
CA THR A 26 -7.29 -3.03 6.32
C THR A 26 -6.80 -2.64 7.71
N PHE A 27 -5.64 -3.15 8.09
CA PHE A 27 -4.99 -2.86 9.37
C PHE A 27 -4.57 -1.39 9.48
N ALA A 28 -3.89 -0.84 8.48
CA ALA A 28 -3.44 0.55 8.43
C ALA A 28 -4.62 1.54 8.48
N LYS A 29 -5.73 1.24 7.78
CA LYS A 29 -6.98 2.03 7.88
C LYS A 29 -7.57 2.00 9.29
N ALA A 30 -7.57 0.84 9.94
CA ALA A 30 -8.08 0.71 11.32
C ALA A 30 -7.22 1.53 12.30
N ILE A 31 -5.89 1.51 12.15
CA ILE A 31 -4.96 2.33 12.91
C ILE A 31 -5.25 3.82 12.69
N ALA A 32 -5.27 4.25 11.43
CA ALA A 32 -5.49 5.65 11.06
C ALA A 32 -6.80 6.20 11.64
N ARG A 33 -7.89 5.43 11.50
CA ARG A 33 -9.20 5.78 12.07
C ARG A 33 -9.14 5.92 13.61
N ARG A 34 -8.45 5.01 14.29
CA ARG A 34 -8.33 5.03 15.74
C ARG A 34 -7.55 6.24 16.26
N LEU A 35 -6.48 6.63 15.55
CA LEU A 35 -5.59 7.72 15.96
C LEU A 35 -6.03 9.09 15.40
N GLY A 36 -6.98 9.13 14.48
CA GLY A 36 -7.30 10.35 13.73
C GLY A 36 -6.15 10.76 12.79
N TYR A 37 -5.41 9.78 12.26
CA TYR A 37 -4.32 9.96 11.32
C TYR A 37 -4.80 9.82 9.87
N ILE A 38 -4.01 10.34 8.94
CA ILE A 38 -4.27 10.17 7.51
C ILE A 38 -3.75 8.80 7.07
N PHE A 39 -4.59 8.03 6.39
CA PHE A 39 -4.17 6.77 5.74
C PHE A 39 -3.78 7.04 4.29
N ILE A 40 -2.63 6.51 3.86
CA ILE A 40 -2.11 6.60 2.50
C ILE A 40 -1.80 5.19 1.98
N ASP A 41 -2.55 4.77 0.94
CA ASP A 41 -2.34 3.52 0.19
C ASP A 41 -1.32 3.79 -0.93
N THR A 42 -0.04 3.47 -0.70
CA THR A 42 0.97 3.68 -1.75
C THR A 42 0.80 2.71 -2.92
N GLY A 43 0.27 1.52 -2.67
CA GLY A 43 -0.09 0.59 -3.74
C GLY A 43 -1.11 1.18 -4.71
N ALA A 44 -2.05 2.00 -4.23
CA ALA A 44 -2.99 2.73 -5.08
C ALA A 44 -2.26 3.75 -5.98
N MET A 45 -1.19 4.40 -5.50
CA MET A 45 -0.40 5.35 -6.31
C MET A 45 0.29 4.65 -7.49
N TYR A 46 0.93 3.50 -7.26
CA TYR A 46 1.53 2.70 -8.34
C TYR A 46 0.48 2.20 -9.33
N ARG A 47 -0.69 1.79 -8.85
CA ARG A 47 -1.82 1.40 -9.70
C ARG A 47 -2.38 2.57 -10.52
N ALA A 48 -2.38 3.77 -9.97
CA ALA A 48 -2.77 4.99 -10.69
C ALA A 48 -1.84 5.29 -11.87
N VAL A 49 -0.52 5.18 -11.67
CA VAL A 49 0.45 5.29 -12.77
C VAL A 49 0.22 4.19 -13.81
N THR A 50 -0.03 2.96 -13.37
CA THR A 50 -0.30 1.83 -14.27
C THR A 50 -1.57 2.05 -15.10
N LEU A 51 -2.65 2.54 -14.47
CA LEU A 51 -3.89 2.88 -15.17
C LEU A 51 -3.65 3.94 -16.22
N TYR A 52 -2.96 5.02 -15.86
CA TYR A 52 -2.65 6.10 -16.80
C TYR A 52 -1.81 5.61 -17.98
N ALA A 53 -0.82 4.76 -17.72
CA ALA A 53 0.01 4.14 -18.75
C ALA A 53 -0.80 3.23 -19.70
N LEU A 54 -1.77 2.47 -19.18
CA LEU A 54 -2.72 1.68 -19.98
C LEU A 54 -3.60 2.58 -20.87
N GLU A 55 -4.21 3.60 -20.29
CA GLU A 55 -5.11 4.54 -20.99
C GLU A 55 -4.37 5.33 -22.10
N HIS A 56 -3.04 5.52 -21.98
CA HIS A 56 -2.22 6.25 -22.95
C HIS A 56 -1.35 5.35 -23.82
N GLY A 57 -1.61 4.04 -23.84
CA GLY A 57 -0.99 3.08 -24.74
C GLY A 57 0.49 2.76 -24.47
N ALA A 58 1.02 3.15 -23.29
CA ALA A 58 2.36 2.74 -22.85
C ALA A 58 2.39 1.29 -22.33
N ILE A 59 1.22 0.68 -22.16
CA ILE A 59 1.07 -0.76 -21.87
C ILE A 59 0.10 -1.34 -22.88
N ARG A 60 0.55 -2.37 -23.62
CA ARG A 60 -0.27 -3.04 -24.65
C ARG A 60 -0.15 -4.54 -24.49
N SER A 61 -1.28 -5.24 -24.44
CA SER A 61 -1.33 -6.71 -24.29
C SER A 61 -0.46 -7.23 -23.12
N GLY A 62 -0.42 -6.48 -22.00
CA GLY A 62 0.35 -6.84 -20.82
C GLY A 62 1.87 -6.55 -20.90
N ILE A 63 2.34 -6.00 -22.03
CA ILE A 63 3.74 -5.60 -22.22
C ILE A 63 3.88 -4.12 -21.85
N VAL A 64 4.79 -3.82 -20.92
CA VAL A 64 5.08 -2.47 -20.45
C VAL A 64 6.24 -1.90 -21.27
N ASP A 65 5.99 -0.78 -21.94
CA ASP A 65 7.03 0.04 -22.57
C ASP A 65 7.56 1.03 -21.51
N GLU A 66 8.73 0.75 -20.96
CA GLU A 66 9.31 1.54 -19.87
C GLU A 66 9.56 2.99 -20.27
N ASP A 67 10.09 3.24 -21.46
CA ASP A 67 10.40 4.58 -21.95
C ASP A 67 9.12 5.39 -22.16
N ALA A 68 8.09 4.77 -22.71
CA ALA A 68 6.78 5.40 -22.85
C ALA A 68 6.17 5.73 -21.48
N VAL A 69 6.23 4.82 -20.49
CA VAL A 69 5.77 5.09 -19.14
C VAL A 69 6.52 6.26 -18.51
N VAL A 70 7.85 6.30 -18.66
CA VAL A 70 8.69 7.40 -18.15
C VAL A 70 8.29 8.73 -18.78
N GLY A 71 8.06 8.76 -20.08
CA GLY A 71 7.62 9.96 -20.82
C GLY A 71 6.26 10.52 -20.38
N LEU A 72 5.41 9.69 -19.77
CA LEU A 72 4.11 10.11 -19.25
C LEU A 72 4.18 10.67 -17.82
N LEU A 73 5.25 10.43 -17.07
CA LEU A 73 5.29 10.73 -15.63
C LEU A 73 5.00 12.18 -15.29
N ASP A 74 5.51 13.14 -16.07
CA ASP A 74 5.34 14.57 -15.79
C ASP A 74 3.89 15.04 -16.01
N GLN A 75 3.09 14.25 -16.72
CA GLN A 75 1.68 14.53 -16.96
C GLN A 75 0.77 13.96 -15.87
N ILE A 76 1.31 13.18 -14.92
CA ILE A 76 0.53 12.50 -13.90
C ILE A 76 0.55 13.28 -12.60
N THR A 77 -0.63 13.70 -12.15
CA THR A 77 -0.89 14.26 -10.83
C THR A 77 -1.80 13.29 -10.06
N ILE A 78 -1.34 12.84 -8.89
CA ILE A 78 -2.11 11.94 -8.02
C ILE A 78 -2.53 12.70 -6.77
N THR A 79 -3.81 12.67 -6.44
CA THR A 79 -4.36 13.27 -5.22
C THR A 79 -5.28 12.30 -4.50
N PHE A 80 -5.40 12.48 -3.19
CA PHE A 80 -6.33 11.74 -2.35
C PHE A 80 -7.37 12.72 -1.79
N ARG A 81 -8.66 12.33 -1.84
CA ARG A 81 -9.76 13.10 -1.23
C ARG A 81 -10.56 12.19 -0.31
N PHE A 82 -10.80 12.63 0.91
CA PHE A 82 -11.59 11.86 1.86
C PHE A 82 -13.04 11.73 1.36
N ASN A 83 -13.52 10.51 1.33
CA ASN A 83 -14.91 10.17 0.98
C ASN A 83 -15.64 9.76 2.28
N PRO A 84 -16.58 10.60 2.78
CA PRO A 84 -17.29 10.33 4.03
C PRO A 84 -18.17 9.08 3.97
N GLU A 85 -18.74 8.78 2.81
CA GLU A 85 -19.63 7.61 2.62
C GLU A 85 -18.86 6.29 2.78
N ARG A 86 -17.61 6.26 2.29
CA ARG A 86 -16.73 5.11 2.40
C ARG A 86 -15.89 5.10 3.68
N GLY A 87 -15.81 6.23 4.38
CA GLY A 87 -14.90 6.41 5.52
C GLY A 87 -13.44 6.19 5.16
N ALA A 88 -13.04 6.47 3.91
CA ALA A 88 -11.72 6.26 3.34
C ALA A 88 -11.41 7.33 2.29
N SER A 89 -10.12 7.50 1.95
CA SER A 89 -9.74 8.39 0.86
C SER A 89 -9.86 7.69 -0.49
N ASP A 90 -10.45 8.38 -1.46
CA ASP A 90 -10.46 7.98 -2.86
C ASP A 90 -9.26 8.61 -3.58
N ILE A 91 -8.70 7.87 -4.52
CA ILE A 91 -7.58 8.34 -5.35
C ILE A 91 -8.09 8.97 -6.64
N TYR A 92 -7.47 10.07 -7.03
CA TYR A 92 -7.73 10.81 -8.25
C TYR A 92 -6.46 10.91 -9.09
N VAL A 93 -6.60 10.75 -10.40
CA VAL A 93 -5.53 10.96 -11.40
C VAL A 93 -5.94 12.14 -12.27
N ASN A 94 -5.11 13.18 -12.31
CA ASN A 94 -5.37 14.41 -13.07
C ASN A 94 -6.75 15.04 -12.79
N GLY A 95 -7.27 14.86 -11.58
CA GLY A 95 -8.56 15.36 -11.16
C GLY A 95 -9.74 14.39 -11.34
N ASP A 96 -9.56 13.30 -12.07
CA ASP A 96 -10.57 12.27 -12.32
C ASP A 96 -10.52 11.19 -11.25
N LEU A 97 -11.71 10.74 -10.80
CA LEU A 97 -11.83 9.64 -9.83
C LEU A 97 -11.35 8.32 -10.44
N ALA A 98 -10.31 7.75 -9.85
CA ALA A 98 -9.67 6.52 -10.32
C ALA A 98 -9.89 5.29 -9.41
N GLU A 99 -10.49 5.44 -8.22
CA GLU A 99 -10.56 4.40 -7.17
C GLU A 99 -11.09 3.04 -7.68
N GLY A 100 -12.15 3.03 -8.49
CA GLY A 100 -12.68 1.80 -9.09
C GLY A 100 -11.77 1.23 -10.18
N LYS A 101 -11.26 2.10 -11.05
CA LYS A 101 -10.48 1.74 -12.23
C LYS A 101 -9.11 1.12 -11.88
N ILE A 102 -8.45 1.61 -10.84
CA ILE A 102 -7.14 1.10 -10.42
C ILE A 102 -7.16 -0.32 -9.83
N ARG A 103 -8.36 -0.88 -9.58
CA ARG A 103 -8.50 -2.20 -8.94
C ARG A 103 -8.90 -3.30 -9.92
N THR A 104 -8.88 -3.01 -11.23
CA THR A 104 -9.14 -3.99 -12.27
C THR A 104 -8.05 -5.06 -12.36
N ILE A 105 -8.38 -6.20 -12.97
CA ILE A 105 -7.44 -7.29 -13.22
C ILE A 105 -6.29 -6.82 -14.12
N GLU A 106 -6.61 -6.04 -15.15
CA GLU A 106 -5.62 -5.51 -16.09
C GLU A 106 -4.55 -4.67 -15.39
N VAL A 107 -4.96 -3.69 -14.57
CA VAL A 107 -4.03 -2.92 -13.72
C VAL A 107 -3.24 -3.82 -12.77
N SER A 108 -3.91 -4.82 -12.17
CA SER A 108 -3.28 -5.73 -11.21
C SER A 108 -2.18 -6.59 -11.83
N ASN A 109 -2.32 -6.96 -13.10
CA ASN A 109 -1.34 -7.77 -13.82
C ASN A 109 -0.08 -6.97 -14.20
N CYS A 110 -0.21 -5.66 -14.46
CA CYS A 110 0.88 -4.81 -14.93
C CYS A 110 1.59 -4.02 -13.82
N VAL A 111 0.92 -3.80 -12.67
CA VAL A 111 1.43 -2.91 -11.62
C VAL A 111 2.80 -3.34 -11.06
N SER A 112 3.11 -4.63 -11.02
CA SER A 112 4.41 -5.10 -10.53
C SER A 112 5.55 -4.68 -11.45
N GLN A 113 5.36 -4.73 -12.77
CA GLN A 113 6.33 -4.28 -13.77
C GLN A 113 6.50 -2.75 -13.69
N VAL A 114 5.40 -1.99 -13.71
CA VAL A 114 5.44 -0.52 -13.61
C VAL A 114 6.09 -0.07 -12.29
N SER A 115 5.81 -0.74 -11.19
CA SER A 115 6.41 -0.42 -9.89
C SER A 115 7.90 -0.77 -9.78
N ALA A 116 8.47 -1.52 -10.71
CA ALA A 116 9.90 -1.80 -10.78
C ALA A 116 10.68 -0.70 -11.51
N ILE A 117 10.00 0.14 -12.31
CA ILE A 117 10.64 1.21 -13.10
C ILE A 117 11.25 2.27 -12.16
N PRO A 118 12.57 2.54 -12.26
CA PRO A 118 13.27 3.43 -11.33
C PRO A 118 12.71 4.86 -11.29
N ALA A 119 12.32 5.40 -12.44
CA ALA A 119 11.75 6.76 -12.55
C ALA A 119 10.38 6.86 -11.86
N VAL A 120 9.52 5.86 -12.03
CA VAL A 120 8.22 5.77 -11.34
C VAL A 120 8.44 5.77 -9.83
N ARG A 121 9.38 4.96 -9.34
CA ARG A 121 9.69 4.90 -7.91
C ARG A 121 10.17 6.24 -7.38
N ARG A 122 11.16 6.86 -8.03
CA ARG A 122 11.67 8.17 -7.59
C ARG A 122 10.57 9.21 -7.46
N LYS A 123 9.69 9.31 -8.46
CA LYS A 123 8.57 10.25 -8.43
C LYS A 123 7.61 9.95 -7.28
N LEU A 124 7.18 8.69 -7.14
CA LEU A 124 6.18 8.33 -6.13
C LEU A 124 6.76 8.40 -4.71
N VAL A 125 8.00 8.01 -4.48
CA VAL A 125 8.68 8.16 -3.17
C VAL A 125 8.73 9.63 -2.77
N ALA A 126 9.12 10.54 -3.68
CA ALA A 126 9.14 11.98 -3.38
C ALA A 126 7.73 12.50 -3.00
N MET A 127 6.68 12.07 -3.71
CA MET A 127 5.30 12.43 -3.37
C MET A 127 4.88 11.87 -2.00
N GLN A 128 5.23 10.63 -1.69
CA GLN A 128 4.94 9.99 -0.41
C GLN A 128 5.63 10.72 0.75
N GLN A 129 6.89 11.08 0.58
CA GLN A 129 7.65 11.85 1.57
C GLN A 129 7.00 13.22 1.82
N GLU A 130 6.56 13.91 0.77
CA GLU A 130 5.85 15.19 0.91
C GLU A 130 4.54 15.03 1.68
N MET A 131 3.75 13.97 1.39
CA MET A 131 2.51 13.68 2.10
C MET A 131 2.74 13.41 3.60
N GLY A 132 3.88 12.84 3.98
CA GLY A 132 4.23 12.55 5.36
C GLY A 132 4.84 13.71 6.16
N ARG A 133 5.19 14.84 5.53
CA ARG A 133 5.84 15.99 6.19
C ARG A 133 5.09 16.50 7.42
N ARG A 134 3.77 16.48 7.38
CA ARG A 134 2.93 16.96 8.49
C ARG A 134 2.77 15.95 9.62
N ARG A 135 3.36 14.76 9.48
CA ARG A 135 3.23 13.66 10.44
C ARG A 135 1.76 13.26 10.68
N GLY A 136 1.50 12.33 11.58
CA GLY A 136 0.14 11.84 11.79
C GLY A 136 -0.39 11.08 10.58
N VAL A 137 0.47 10.27 9.97
CA VAL A 137 0.16 9.44 8.82
C VAL A 137 0.39 7.96 9.13
N VAL A 138 -0.45 7.12 8.55
CA VAL A 138 -0.23 5.68 8.45
C VAL A 138 -0.12 5.36 6.97
N MET A 139 1.02 4.85 6.56
CA MET A 139 1.31 4.56 5.16
C MET A 139 1.59 3.08 4.99
N ASP A 140 0.88 2.43 4.07
CA ASP A 140 1.14 1.04 3.73
C ASP A 140 1.83 0.87 2.37
N GLY A 141 2.74 -0.09 2.31
CA GLY A 141 3.53 -0.33 1.10
C GLY A 141 4.39 -1.57 1.15
N ARG A 142 5.62 -1.44 0.58
CA ARG A 142 6.65 -2.49 0.52
C ARG A 142 7.99 -2.04 1.05
N ASP A 143 8.21 -0.74 1.06
CA ASP A 143 9.49 -0.09 1.34
C ASP A 143 9.32 1.22 2.12
N ILE A 144 8.20 1.35 2.84
CA ILE A 144 7.89 2.58 3.58
C ILE A 144 8.91 2.80 4.69
N GLY A 145 9.14 1.78 5.51
CA GLY A 145 10.09 1.85 6.63
C GLY A 145 11.57 1.71 6.24
N THR A 146 11.86 1.35 4.96
CA THR A 146 13.25 1.19 4.51
C THR A 146 13.71 2.31 3.57
N VAL A 147 12.81 2.95 2.83
CA VAL A 147 13.13 3.94 1.79
C VAL A 147 12.36 5.24 1.95
N VAL A 148 11.04 5.17 2.14
CA VAL A 148 10.18 6.37 2.18
C VAL A 148 10.39 7.12 3.49
N PHE A 149 10.28 6.43 4.61
CA PHE A 149 10.47 6.96 5.97
C PHE A 149 11.36 6.04 6.80
N PRO A 150 12.67 6.03 6.52
CA PRO A 150 13.62 5.23 7.30
C PRO A 150 13.66 5.64 8.78
N ASP A 151 13.24 6.87 9.09
CA ASP A 151 13.16 7.41 10.46
C ASP A 151 11.71 7.39 11.03
N ALA A 152 10.80 6.57 10.45
CA ALA A 152 9.47 6.40 11.01
C ALA A 152 9.54 5.83 12.44
N GLU A 153 8.77 6.41 13.37
CA GLU A 153 8.83 6.03 14.78
C GLU A 153 8.24 4.66 15.06
N LEU A 154 7.30 4.22 14.22
CA LEU A 154 6.76 2.86 14.31
C LEU A 154 6.78 2.22 12.93
N LYS A 155 7.55 1.15 12.81
CA LYS A 155 7.64 0.33 11.61
C LYS A 155 7.08 -1.05 11.89
N ILE A 156 6.12 -1.46 11.09
CA ILE A 156 5.46 -2.77 11.19
C ILE A 156 5.69 -3.53 9.90
N PHE A 157 6.26 -4.73 9.99
CA PHE A 157 6.39 -5.63 8.85
C PHE A 157 5.34 -6.74 8.97
N MET A 158 4.32 -6.68 8.11
CA MET A 158 3.22 -7.64 8.13
C MET A 158 3.51 -8.84 7.25
N THR A 159 3.32 -10.02 7.81
CA THR A 159 3.39 -11.29 7.12
C THR A 159 2.16 -12.14 7.39
N ALA A 160 1.91 -13.10 6.52
CA ALA A 160 0.98 -14.20 6.73
C ALA A 160 1.36 -15.36 5.81
N ASP A 161 0.96 -16.58 6.17
CA ASP A 161 1.15 -17.75 5.33
C ASP A 161 0.64 -17.50 3.89
N PRO A 162 1.41 -17.87 2.85
CA PRO A 162 1.04 -17.62 1.45
C PRO A 162 -0.34 -18.19 1.08
N ARG A 163 -0.70 -19.35 1.61
CA ARG A 163 -2.01 -19.98 1.34
C ARG A 163 -3.14 -19.21 2.01
N VAL A 164 -2.93 -18.74 3.24
CA VAL A 164 -3.90 -17.86 3.94
C VAL A 164 -4.15 -16.60 3.15
N ARG A 165 -3.09 -15.98 2.61
CA ARG A 165 -3.18 -14.78 1.77
C ARG A 165 -3.89 -15.06 0.44
N ALA A 166 -3.64 -16.23 -0.16
CA ALA A 166 -4.34 -16.67 -1.36
C ALA A 166 -5.82 -16.89 -1.10
N CYS A 167 -6.21 -17.53 0.00
CA CYS A 167 -7.61 -17.69 0.40
C CYS A 167 -8.31 -16.34 0.58
N ARG A 168 -7.71 -15.41 1.33
CA ARG A 168 -8.26 -14.05 1.52
C ARG A 168 -8.50 -13.33 0.18
N ARG A 169 -7.56 -13.47 -0.75
CA ARG A 169 -7.69 -12.86 -2.08
C ARG A 169 -8.72 -13.55 -2.95
N TYR A 170 -8.82 -14.86 -2.85
CA TYR A 170 -9.83 -15.65 -3.53
C TYR A 170 -11.25 -15.25 -3.11
N ASP A 171 -11.48 -15.15 -1.79
CA ASP A 171 -12.78 -14.74 -1.25
C ASP A 171 -13.15 -13.31 -1.69
N GLU A 172 -12.18 -12.39 -1.71
CA GLU A 172 -12.38 -11.02 -2.20
C GLU A 172 -12.79 -10.98 -3.68
N LEU A 173 -12.12 -11.75 -4.54
CA LEU A 173 -12.42 -11.77 -5.99
C LEU A 173 -13.74 -12.48 -6.26
N ARG A 174 -14.01 -13.59 -5.60
CA ARG A 174 -15.32 -14.27 -5.72
C ARG A 174 -16.48 -13.40 -5.28
N ALA A 175 -16.33 -12.64 -4.22
CA ALA A 175 -17.35 -11.69 -3.78
C ALA A 175 -17.65 -10.59 -4.82
N LYS A 176 -16.70 -10.31 -5.73
CA LYS A 176 -16.88 -9.39 -6.88
C LYS A 176 -17.44 -10.07 -8.13
N GLY A 177 -17.59 -11.40 -8.10
CA GLY A 177 -18.07 -12.19 -9.25
C GLY A 177 -16.97 -12.58 -10.25
N ASP A 178 -15.69 -12.37 -9.92
CA ASP A 178 -14.58 -12.75 -10.80
C ASP A 178 -14.42 -14.28 -10.84
N PRO A 179 -14.35 -14.90 -12.04
CA PRO A 179 -14.10 -16.34 -12.19
C PRO A 179 -12.60 -16.61 -11.99
N VAL A 180 -12.22 -17.08 -10.81
CA VAL A 180 -10.82 -17.36 -10.45
C VAL A 180 -10.70 -18.71 -9.74
N SER A 181 -9.55 -19.38 -9.88
CA SER A 181 -9.20 -20.57 -9.09
C SER A 181 -8.26 -20.21 -7.94
N LEU A 182 -8.33 -20.97 -6.85
CA LEU A 182 -7.44 -20.75 -5.69
C LEU A 182 -5.98 -20.99 -6.05
N GLU A 183 -5.72 -22.00 -6.88
CA GLU A 183 -4.39 -22.38 -7.35
C GLU A 183 -3.72 -21.27 -8.17
N GLU A 184 -4.50 -20.63 -9.06
CA GLU A 184 -4.01 -19.48 -9.84
C GLU A 184 -3.68 -18.30 -8.94
N ILE A 185 -4.51 -18.04 -7.94
CA ILE A 185 -4.27 -16.95 -6.99
C ILE A 185 -3.06 -17.24 -6.12
N GLU A 186 -2.89 -18.47 -5.62
CA GLU A 186 -1.73 -18.84 -4.81
C GLU A 186 -0.43 -18.68 -5.62
N ARG A 187 -0.41 -19.13 -6.87
CA ARG A 187 0.71 -18.93 -7.78
C ARG A 187 1.01 -17.44 -7.97
N ASN A 188 -0.01 -16.63 -8.26
CA ASN A 188 0.14 -15.17 -8.43
C ASN A 188 0.68 -14.50 -7.16
N VAL A 189 0.20 -14.88 -5.97
CA VAL A 189 0.71 -14.37 -4.70
C VAL A 189 2.20 -14.66 -4.55
N ARG A 190 2.64 -15.90 -4.82
CA ARG A 190 4.05 -16.29 -4.72
C ARG A 190 4.94 -15.59 -5.75
N GLU A 191 4.46 -15.45 -6.99
CA GLU A 191 5.18 -14.74 -8.06
C GLU A 191 5.36 -13.25 -7.71
N ARG A 192 4.33 -12.62 -7.16
CA ARG A 192 4.41 -11.22 -6.73
C ARG A 192 5.37 -11.04 -5.56
N ASP A 193 5.36 -11.93 -4.58
CA ASP A 193 6.30 -11.89 -3.47
C ASP A 193 7.74 -12.00 -3.97
N LYS A 194 8.00 -12.94 -4.90
CA LYS A 194 9.32 -13.09 -5.53
C LYS A 194 9.72 -11.84 -6.30
N ALA A 195 8.81 -11.24 -7.06
CA ALA A 195 9.06 -10.01 -7.79
C ALA A 195 9.32 -8.83 -6.84
N ASP A 196 8.52 -8.68 -5.77
CA ASP A 196 8.67 -7.60 -4.80
C ASP A 196 10.00 -7.71 -4.03
N MET A 197 10.43 -8.92 -3.64
CA MET A 197 11.72 -9.16 -2.96
C MET A 197 12.91 -9.05 -3.90
N GLY A 198 12.75 -9.44 -5.17
CA GLY A 198 13.84 -9.49 -6.15
C GLY A 198 14.12 -8.18 -6.89
N ARG A 199 13.43 -7.08 -6.57
CA ARG A 199 13.66 -5.78 -7.22
C ARG A 199 15.07 -5.27 -6.99
N ALA A 200 15.69 -4.74 -8.05
CA ALA A 200 16.99 -4.08 -7.96
C ALA A 200 16.93 -2.80 -7.11
N ILE A 201 15.80 -2.09 -7.14
CA ILE A 201 15.59 -0.84 -6.39
C ILE A 201 14.43 -1.02 -5.41
N SER A 202 14.67 -0.68 -4.15
CA SER A 202 13.68 -0.74 -3.06
C SER A 202 12.98 -2.12 -2.97
N PRO A 203 13.71 -3.23 -2.81
CA PRO A 203 13.10 -4.53 -2.64
C PRO A 203 12.24 -4.57 -1.36
N LEU A 204 11.22 -5.42 -1.36
CA LEU A 204 10.48 -5.73 -0.15
C LEU A 204 11.42 -6.43 0.83
N ARG A 205 11.74 -5.75 1.90
CA ARG A 205 12.54 -6.29 3.01
C ARG A 205 12.08 -5.68 4.33
N GLN A 206 12.24 -6.43 5.39
CA GLN A 206 12.01 -5.93 6.74
C GLN A 206 13.08 -4.88 7.08
N ALA A 207 12.68 -3.72 7.60
CA ALA A 207 13.60 -2.78 8.22
C ALA A 207 14.14 -3.38 9.53
N GLU A 208 15.38 -3.06 9.91
CA GLU A 208 16.06 -3.64 11.08
C GLU A 208 15.29 -3.37 12.38
N ASP A 209 14.66 -2.22 12.49
CA ASP A 209 13.86 -1.77 13.63
C ASP A 209 12.34 -2.04 13.45
N ALA A 210 11.94 -2.77 12.41
CA ALA A 210 10.53 -3.10 12.20
C ALA A 210 10.07 -4.28 13.07
N ILE A 211 8.93 -4.09 13.72
CA ILE A 211 8.25 -5.15 14.48
C ILE A 211 7.47 -6.03 13.52
N VAL A 212 7.68 -7.34 13.61
CA VAL A 212 6.97 -8.30 12.75
C VAL A 212 5.60 -8.61 13.32
N LEU A 213 4.58 -8.52 12.46
CA LEU A 213 3.22 -8.98 12.75
C LEU A 213 2.85 -10.11 11.79
N ASP A 214 2.93 -11.34 12.26
CA ASP A 214 2.32 -12.49 11.57
C ASP A 214 0.82 -12.55 11.93
N ASN A 215 -0.01 -12.26 10.93
CA ASN A 215 -1.46 -12.26 11.12
C ASN A 215 -2.16 -13.47 10.49
N SER A 216 -1.44 -14.57 10.26
CA SER A 216 -2.00 -15.78 9.64
C SER A 216 -3.27 -16.27 10.34
N CYS A 217 -3.27 -16.24 11.67
CA CYS A 217 -4.37 -16.73 12.52
C CYS A 217 -5.04 -15.61 13.34
N MET A 218 -4.82 -14.32 13.00
CA MET A 218 -5.33 -13.19 13.78
C MET A 218 -6.55 -12.54 13.14
N THR A 219 -7.55 -12.28 13.95
CA THR A 219 -8.64 -11.36 13.60
C THR A 219 -8.17 -9.92 13.58
N VAL A 220 -8.92 -9.02 12.94
CA VAL A 220 -8.61 -7.58 12.94
C VAL A 220 -8.61 -7.01 14.37
N GLY A 221 -9.49 -7.53 15.24
CA GLY A 221 -9.56 -7.12 16.66
C GLY A 221 -8.28 -7.44 17.43
N GLU A 222 -7.73 -8.66 17.25
CA GLU A 222 -6.48 -9.10 17.86
C GLU A 222 -5.28 -8.31 17.32
N GLN A 223 -5.24 -8.04 16.01
CA GLN A 223 -4.22 -7.16 15.42
C GLN A 223 -4.27 -5.75 16.03
N MET A 224 -5.45 -5.20 16.24
CA MET A 224 -5.62 -3.88 16.86
C MET A 224 -5.28 -3.86 18.37
N ALA A 225 -5.49 -4.98 19.08
CA ALA A 225 -5.04 -5.13 20.46
C ALA A 225 -3.51 -5.18 20.54
N TRP A 226 -2.88 -5.95 19.66
CA TRP A 226 -1.42 -6.00 19.50
C TRP A 226 -0.86 -4.60 19.18
N PHE A 227 -1.41 -3.92 18.17
CA PHE A 227 -0.98 -2.57 17.79
C PHE A 227 -1.00 -1.59 18.96
N ARG A 228 -2.04 -1.63 19.80
CA ARG A 228 -2.16 -0.74 20.96
C ARG A 228 -0.97 -0.90 21.90
N LYS A 229 -0.56 -2.14 22.17
CA LYS A 229 0.56 -2.44 23.04
C LYS A 229 1.86 -1.87 22.48
N GLU A 230 2.13 -2.07 21.19
CA GLU A 230 3.35 -1.60 20.55
C GLU A 230 3.37 -0.07 20.43
N PHE A 231 2.24 0.54 20.08
CA PHE A 231 2.12 1.99 19.97
C PHE A 231 2.35 2.71 21.31
N GLU A 232 1.86 2.14 22.42
CA GLU A 232 2.09 2.69 23.77
C GLU A 232 3.57 2.64 24.19
N GLN A 233 4.36 1.69 23.65
CA GLN A 233 5.80 1.61 23.94
C GLN A 233 6.59 2.71 23.22
N VAL A 234 6.20 3.04 22.01
CA VAL A 234 6.87 4.03 21.15
C VAL A 234 6.50 5.48 21.53
N THR A 235 5.35 5.69 22.15
CA THR A 235 4.80 7.03 22.47
C THR A 235 4.92 7.40 23.94
N ARG A 236 5.61 6.61 24.76
CA ARG A 236 5.99 6.93 26.14
C ARG A 236 7.22 7.82 26.18
#